data_a249d9e60dc36846cc55a1d54bc72860
#
_entry.id   a249d9e60dc36846cc55a1d54bc72860
#
_cell.length_a   1.000
_cell.length_b   1.000
_cell.length_c   1.000
_cell.angle_alpha   90.00
_cell.angle_beta   90.00
_cell.angle_gamma   90.00
#
_symmetry.space_group_name_H-M   'P 1'
#
loop_
_entity.id
_entity.type
_entity.pdbx_description
1 polymer ?
#
loop_
_entity_poly.entity_id
_entity_poly.type
_entity_poly.pdbx_seq_one_letter_code
_entity_poly.pdbx_strand_id
1 'polypeptide(L)'
;MAFRRVDKLVMVSPTLTDEEGMTRIHSLLAEYLDVATLPQIVVSSKLDVTKGSVLRKLYHAIYKFLSFCFVLTMACINFVSMKKKILYIVNPISGTQRKQNITRLALEKTDQAIYDVEIKETQYAGHATKIALEAAARGFDIVVAVGGDGTVNEVGRALVHTQTALGIVPCGSGNGLARHLCIPLNPSRAIELINRGKIHLLDYGTINDRPFFCTCGVGFDAFISERFASSEKRGLLSYVENTLKSGLQYKPQVYTIEDENGTETLDAFLIACANASQYGNDAFIAPEASMKDGLMDVVVMEPFNALESAQVALQLFSGTLPRNSHVKTFRTSHLRIKRAGEGIAHFDGDPFWTGSVIDVRLHPSAFRVVVNPEKCKEPQPSDQPIKNLLQLIPDFFNEWKRMPESLLNKTGRDLKKLNKNILDKLTGKN
;
A
#
# COMPACT_ATOMS: atom_id res chain seq x y z
N MET A 1 -11.24 -14.92 -24.35
CA MET A 1 -10.29 -15.95 -24.82
C MET A 1 -9.09 -15.94 -23.88
N ALA A 2 -8.93 -16.97 -23.08
CA ALA A 2 -7.83 -17.05 -22.11
C ALA A 2 -6.64 -17.73 -22.78
N PHE A 3 -5.59 -16.97 -23.09
CA PHE A 3 -4.30 -17.55 -23.48
C PHE A 3 -3.54 -17.95 -22.22
N ARG A 4 -3.38 -19.25 -21.98
CA ARG A 4 -2.42 -19.74 -20.99
C ARG A 4 -1.00 -19.54 -21.51
N ARG A 5 -0.13 -19.02 -20.67
CA ARG A 5 1.31 -18.88 -20.90
C ARG A 5 1.93 -20.21 -21.30
N VAL A 6 2.67 -20.23 -22.40
CA VAL A 6 3.51 -21.37 -22.79
C VAL A 6 4.82 -21.27 -22.01
N ASP A 7 4.93 -21.97 -20.89
CA ASP A 7 6.13 -21.93 -20.03
C ASP A 7 7.19 -22.98 -20.39
N LYS A 8 7.02 -23.73 -21.46
CA LYS A 8 8.01 -24.73 -21.90
C LYS A 8 8.17 -24.76 -23.42
N LEU A 9 9.34 -24.34 -23.90
CA LEU A 9 9.80 -24.60 -25.23
C LEU A 9 10.29 -26.06 -25.29
N VAL A 10 9.51 -26.93 -25.89
CA VAL A 10 9.98 -28.31 -26.15
C VAL A 10 10.79 -28.31 -27.42
N MET A 11 12.11 -28.37 -27.31
CA MET A 11 12.98 -28.62 -28.45
C MET A 11 12.85 -30.09 -28.85
N VAL A 12 12.21 -30.35 -29.99
CA VAL A 12 12.14 -31.69 -30.56
C VAL A 12 13.43 -31.95 -31.32
N SER A 13 14.16 -32.98 -30.92
CA SER A 13 15.37 -33.43 -31.59
C SER A 13 15.06 -33.81 -33.05
N PRO A 14 15.91 -33.48 -34.04
CA PRO A 14 15.69 -33.80 -35.44
C PRO A 14 15.78 -35.30 -35.78
N THR A 15 15.90 -36.18 -34.81
CA THR A 15 16.03 -37.65 -34.99
C THR A 15 14.71 -38.41 -34.85
N LEU A 16 13.58 -37.77 -34.56
CA LEU A 16 12.25 -38.39 -34.54
C LEU A 16 11.68 -38.44 -35.98
N THR A 17 12.01 -39.48 -36.72
CA THR A 17 11.54 -39.72 -38.08
C THR A 17 10.61 -40.93 -38.20
N ASP A 18 10.13 -41.46 -37.08
CA ASP A 18 9.22 -42.57 -37.04
C ASP A 18 7.75 -42.15 -36.87
N GLU A 19 6.84 -43.06 -37.15
CA GLU A 19 5.39 -42.85 -37.12
C GLU A 19 4.91 -42.49 -35.71
N GLU A 20 5.59 -42.96 -34.69
CA GLU A 20 5.33 -42.68 -33.26
C GLU A 20 5.66 -41.24 -32.89
N GLY A 21 6.78 -40.70 -33.40
CA GLY A 21 7.19 -39.33 -33.19
C GLY A 21 6.21 -38.31 -33.81
N MET A 22 5.71 -38.62 -35.01
CA MET A 22 4.71 -37.77 -35.69
C MET A 22 3.35 -37.79 -34.95
N THR A 23 2.92 -38.94 -34.47
CA THR A 23 1.68 -39.08 -33.68
C THR A 23 1.77 -38.29 -32.36
N ARG A 24 2.93 -38.30 -31.73
CA ARG A 24 3.18 -37.55 -30.50
C ARG A 24 3.24 -36.05 -30.72
N ILE A 25 3.77 -35.57 -31.84
CA ILE A 25 3.72 -34.15 -32.24
C ILE A 25 2.28 -33.72 -32.51
N HIS A 26 1.47 -34.54 -33.20
CA HIS A 26 0.06 -34.27 -33.44
C HIS A 26 -0.76 -34.19 -32.15
N SER A 27 -0.52 -35.09 -31.20
CA SER A 27 -1.22 -35.05 -29.91
C SER A 27 -0.85 -33.80 -29.08
N LEU A 28 0.42 -33.39 -29.10
CA LEU A 28 0.88 -32.17 -28.42
C LEU A 28 0.33 -30.91 -29.10
N LEU A 29 0.26 -30.86 -30.41
CA LEU A 29 -0.33 -29.72 -31.14
C LEU A 29 -1.85 -29.64 -30.93
N ALA A 30 -2.54 -30.78 -30.83
CA ALA A 30 -3.97 -30.82 -30.55
C ALA A 30 -4.32 -30.38 -29.12
N GLU A 31 -3.41 -30.53 -28.18
CA GLU A 31 -3.58 -30.09 -26.80
C GLU A 31 -3.43 -28.55 -26.61
N TYR A 32 -2.70 -27.91 -27.53
CA TYR A 32 -2.37 -26.47 -27.44
C TYR A 32 -3.02 -25.56 -28.48
N LEU A 33 -3.57 -26.13 -29.54
CA LEU A 33 -4.25 -25.41 -30.62
C LEU A 33 -5.70 -25.86 -30.69
N ASP A 34 -6.63 -24.91 -30.62
CA ASP A 34 -8.04 -25.19 -30.91
C ASP A 34 -8.17 -25.56 -32.38
N VAL A 35 -8.15 -26.88 -32.68
CA VAL A 35 -8.06 -27.48 -33.99
C VAL A 35 -9.25 -27.16 -34.89
N ALA A 36 -10.29 -26.50 -34.33
CA ALA A 36 -11.50 -26.12 -35.08
C ALA A 36 -11.28 -25.01 -36.14
N THR A 37 -10.14 -24.31 -36.09
CA THR A 37 -9.90 -23.14 -36.96
C THR A 37 -8.76 -23.32 -37.97
N LEU A 38 -8.08 -24.45 -38.00
CA LEU A 38 -7.03 -24.70 -38.98
C LEU A 38 -7.60 -25.38 -40.23
N PRO A 39 -7.24 -24.93 -41.47
CA PRO A 39 -7.61 -25.64 -42.67
C PRO A 39 -7.00 -27.06 -42.62
N GLN A 40 -7.85 -28.08 -42.83
CA GLN A 40 -7.42 -29.46 -42.84
C GLN A 40 -6.36 -29.65 -43.95
N ILE A 41 -5.12 -29.72 -43.55
CA ILE A 41 -4.08 -30.21 -44.45
C ILE A 41 -4.18 -31.73 -44.42
N VAL A 42 -4.92 -32.28 -45.38
CA VAL A 42 -5.03 -33.71 -45.61
C VAL A 42 -3.69 -34.17 -46.18
N VAL A 43 -2.82 -34.67 -45.33
CA VAL A 43 -1.63 -35.41 -45.78
C VAL A 43 -2.12 -36.82 -46.16
N SER A 44 -2.33 -37.02 -47.44
CA SER A 44 -2.66 -38.35 -47.95
C SER A 44 -1.55 -39.33 -47.62
N SER A 45 -1.84 -40.34 -46.85
CA SER A 45 -0.92 -41.43 -46.42
C SER A 45 -0.51 -42.42 -47.52
N LYS A 46 -0.61 -42.05 -48.77
CA LYS A 46 -0.26 -42.91 -49.92
C LYS A 46 0.84 -42.37 -50.82
N LEU A 47 1.83 -41.67 -50.30
CA LEU A 47 3.06 -41.39 -51.00
C LEU A 47 4.11 -42.42 -50.59
N ASP A 48 4.38 -43.41 -51.50
CA ASP A 48 5.45 -44.39 -51.32
C ASP A 48 6.81 -43.67 -51.46
N VAL A 49 7.41 -43.29 -50.31
CA VAL A 49 8.65 -42.49 -50.24
C VAL A 49 9.90 -43.32 -50.54
N THR A 50 9.79 -44.59 -50.94
CA THR A 50 10.91 -45.48 -51.09
C THR A 50 11.62 -45.35 -52.48
N LYS A 51 11.04 -44.61 -53.44
CA LYS A 51 11.63 -44.44 -54.81
C LYS A 51 11.78 -42.97 -55.18
N GLY A 52 12.88 -42.35 -54.73
CA GLY A 52 13.31 -41.10 -55.35
C GLY A 52 13.99 -40.13 -54.38
N SER A 53 15.29 -40.00 -54.49
CA SER A 53 16.11 -39.04 -53.70
C SER A 53 15.66 -37.55 -53.83
N VAL A 54 14.99 -37.23 -54.95
CA VAL A 54 14.50 -35.89 -55.29
C VAL A 54 13.24 -35.55 -54.49
N LEU A 55 12.26 -36.43 -54.33
CA LEU A 55 11.03 -36.26 -53.57
C LEU A 55 11.31 -36.11 -52.07
N ARG A 56 12.29 -36.89 -51.59
CA ARG A 56 12.73 -36.78 -50.18
C ARG A 56 13.41 -35.45 -49.89
N LYS A 57 14.22 -34.93 -50.83
CA LYS A 57 14.84 -33.61 -50.72
C LYS A 57 13.80 -32.47 -50.76
N LEU A 58 12.80 -32.61 -51.65
CA LEU A 58 11.70 -31.64 -51.80
C LEU A 58 10.83 -31.61 -50.53
N TYR A 59 10.46 -32.79 -50.00
CA TYR A 59 9.71 -32.89 -48.74
C TYR A 59 10.48 -32.25 -47.58
N HIS A 60 11.78 -32.50 -47.47
CA HIS A 60 12.62 -31.94 -46.43
C HIS A 60 12.77 -30.40 -46.56
N ALA A 61 12.84 -29.90 -47.79
CA ALA A 61 12.88 -28.45 -48.05
C ALA A 61 11.55 -27.77 -47.71
N ILE A 62 10.42 -28.36 -48.07
CA ILE A 62 9.07 -27.87 -47.78
C ILE A 62 8.85 -27.89 -46.25
N TYR A 63 9.24 -28.96 -45.57
CA TYR A 63 9.13 -29.06 -44.11
C TYR A 63 9.96 -27.99 -43.38
N LYS A 64 11.23 -27.80 -43.83
CA LYS A 64 12.08 -26.71 -43.25
C LYS A 64 11.50 -25.34 -43.52
N PHE A 65 10.94 -25.10 -44.71
CA PHE A 65 10.31 -23.83 -45.05
C PHE A 65 9.05 -23.57 -44.20
N LEU A 66 8.18 -24.56 -44.07
CA LEU A 66 6.97 -24.46 -43.23
C LEU A 66 7.33 -24.27 -41.74
N SER A 67 8.33 -25.00 -41.24
CA SER A 67 8.84 -24.81 -39.87
C SER A 67 9.44 -23.42 -39.66
N PHE A 68 10.18 -22.91 -40.64
CA PHE A 68 10.71 -21.56 -40.61
C PHE A 68 9.58 -20.49 -40.63
N CYS A 69 8.61 -20.64 -41.50
CA CYS A 69 7.43 -19.76 -41.54
C CYS A 69 6.63 -19.82 -40.25
N PHE A 70 6.47 -21.00 -39.65
CA PHE A 70 5.79 -21.15 -38.34
C PHE A 70 6.57 -20.47 -37.23
N VAL A 71 7.88 -20.63 -37.14
CA VAL A 71 8.75 -19.96 -36.19
C VAL A 71 8.71 -18.44 -36.39
N LEU A 72 8.74 -17.98 -37.66
CA LEU A 72 8.62 -16.55 -37.98
C LEU A 72 7.25 -15.99 -37.59
N THR A 73 6.17 -16.72 -37.86
CA THR A 73 4.81 -16.31 -37.48
C THR A 73 4.65 -16.28 -35.97
N MET A 74 5.17 -17.26 -35.24
CA MET A 74 5.19 -17.27 -33.78
C MET A 74 6.09 -16.16 -33.20
N ALA A 75 7.22 -15.88 -33.84
CA ALA A 75 8.07 -14.74 -33.48
C ALA A 75 7.35 -13.41 -33.75
N CYS A 76 6.64 -13.27 -34.88
CA CYS A 76 5.83 -12.07 -35.17
C CYS A 76 4.63 -11.91 -34.21
N ILE A 77 3.95 -13.00 -33.84
CA ILE A 77 2.85 -13.00 -32.86
C ILE A 77 3.38 -12.63 -31.48
N ASN A 78 4.55 -13.11 -31.08
CA ASN A 78 5.20 -12.71 -29.83
C ASN A 78 5.76 -11.27 -29.88
N PHE A 79 6.02 -10.71 -31.05
CA PHE A 79 6.49 -9.33 -31.23
C PHE A 79 5.35 -8.31 -31.20
N VAL A 80 4.09 -8.70 -31.40
CA VAL A 80 2.92 -7.90 -31.08
C VAL A 80 2.59 -8.14 -29.61
N SER A 81 3.53 -7.82 -28.71
CA SER A 81 3.27 -7.73 -27.29
C SER A 81 2.15 -6.70 -27.12
N MET A 82 0.94 -7.15 -26.78
CA MET A 82 -0.13 -6.21 -26.45
C MET A 82 0.35 -5.35 -25.29
N LYS A 83 0.44 -4.04 -25.50
CA LYS A 83 0.83 -3.10 -24.45
C LYS A 83 -0.06 -3.31 -23.23
N LYS A 84 0.54 -3.25 -22.07
CA LYS A 84 -0.18 -3.23 -20.80
C LYS A 84 -0.96 -1.94 -20.67
N LYS A 85 -2.17 -2.00 -20.13
CA LYS A 85 -3.00 -0.83 -19.92
C LYS A 85 -2.69 -0.20 -18.55
N ILE A 86 -2.34 1.06 -18.55
CA ILE A 86 -2.09 1.82 -17.33
C ILE A 86 -2.99 3.06 -17.26
N LEU A 87 -3.66 3.26 -16.14
CA LEU A 87 -4.49 4.45 -15.88
C LEU A 87 -3.89 5.27 -14.73
N TYR A 88 -3.66 6.55 -14.96
CA TYR A 88 -3.33 7.51 -13.92
C TYR A 88 -4.59 8.22 -13.43
N ILE A 89 -4.90 8.11 -12.15
CA ILE A 89 -6.00 8.83 -11.49
C ILE A 89 -5.38 10.00 -10.72
N VAL A 90 -5.59 11.20 -11.21
CA VAL A 90 -4.99 12.43 -10.66
C VAL A 90 -6.02 13.15 -9.80
N ASN A 91 -5.69 13.35 -8.52
CA ASN A 91 -6.50 14.20 -7.65
C ASN A 91 -6.05 15.67 -7.77
N PRO A 92 -6.82 16.58 -8.37
CA PRO A 92 -6.40 17.96 -8.62
C PRO A 92 -6.25 18.82 -7.35
N ILE A 93 -6.77 18.44 -6.22
CA ILE A 93 -6.74 19.20 -4.97
C ILE A 93 -5.55 18.82 -4.06
N SER A 94 -4.94 17.63 -4.24
CA SER A 94 -3.87 17.13 -3.36
C SER A 94 -2.50 17.74 -3.68
N GLY A 95 -1.76 18.19 -2.66
CA GLY A 95 -0.37 18.67 -2.75
C GLY A 95 -0.21 20.13 -3.20
N THR A 96 1.03 20.62 -3.08
CA THR A 96 1.42 22.02 -3.35
C THR A 96 1.97 22.25 -4.77
N GLN A 97 2.26 21.20 -5.54
CA GLN A 97 2.86 21.31 -6.87
C GLN A 97 1.80 21.55 -7.96
N ARG A 98 2.14 22.38 -8.97
CA ARG A 98 1.28 22.65 -10.14
C ARG A 98 1.07 21.35 -10.94
N LYS A 99 -0.15 20.81 -10.93
CA LYS A 99 -0.50 19.48 -11.43
C LYS A 99 -0.49 19.29 -12.94
N GLN A 100 -0.58 20.37 -13.72
CA GLN A 100 -0.33 20.32 -15.17
C GLN A 100 1.04 19.68 -15.50
N ASN A 101 2.02 19.81 -14.58
CA ASN A 101 3.31 19.16 -14.72
C ASN A 101 3.23 17.63 -14.50
N ILE A 102 2.32 17.14 -13.64
CA ILE A 102 2.26 15.68 -13.32
C ILE A 102 1.61 14.92 -14.47
N THR A 103 0.54 15.43 -15.05
CA THR A 103 -0.10 14.83 -16.25
C THR A 103 0.92 14.75 -17.40
N ARG A 104 1.68 15.82 -17.64
CA ARG A 104 2.76 15.82 -18.62
C ARG A 104 3.85 14.81 -18.27
N LEU A 105 4.31 14.78 -17.02
CA LEU A 105 5.31 13.83 -16.57
C LEU A 105 4.84 12.36 -16.73
N ALA A 106 3.57 12.06 -16.47
CA ALA A 106 3.02 10.73 -16.67
C ALA A 106 3.12 10.30 -18.15
N LEU A 107 2.81 11.19 -19.09
CA LEU A 107 2.92 10.92 -20.53
C LEU A 107 4.38 10.83 -21.01
N GLU A 108 5.27 11.70 -20.51
CA GLU A 108 6.67 11.75 -20.93
C GLU A 108 7.53 10.64 -20.34
N LYS A 109 7.25 10.23 -19.09
CA LYS A 109 8.09 9.30 -18.32
C LYS A 109 7.60 7.87 -18.31
N THR A 110 6.32 7.62 -18.60
CA THR A 110 5.83 6.25 -18.74
C THR A 110 6.37 5.65 -20.03
N ASP A 111 6.89 4.44 -19.95
CA ASP A 111 7.42 3.72 -21.12
C ASP A 111 6.27 3.31 -22.06
N GLN A 112 6.06 4.12 -23.10
CA GLN A 112 5.00 3.90 -24.09
C GLN A 112 5.26 2.70 -25.02
N ALA A 113 6.45 2.09 -24.96
CA ALA A 113 6.67 0.81 -25.64
C ALA A 113 5.99 -0.34 -24.88
N ILE A 114 5.87 -0.21 -23.56
CA ILE A 114 5.29 -1.20 -22.65
C ILE A 114 3.81 -0.91 -22.36
N TYR A 115 3.45 0.37 -22.21
CA TYR A 115 2.15 0.79 -21.67
C TYR A 115 1.31 1.58 -22.68
N ASP A 116 0.00 1.29 -22.69
CA ASP A 116 -1.06 2.16 -23.23
C ASP A 116 -1.59 3.02 -22.08
N VAL A 117 -1.42 4.34 -22.17
CA VAL A 117 -1.58 5.28 -21.06
C VAL A 117 -2.90 6.02 -21.15
N GLU A 118 -3.76 5.86 -20.14
CA GLU A 118 -4.92 6.72 -19.91
C GLU A 118 -4.70 7.60 -18.68
N ILE A 119 -5.29 8.82 -18.66
CA ILE A 119 -5.26 9.73 -17.51
C ILE A 119 -6.67 10.23 -17.24
N LYS A 120 -7.10 10.17 -15.97
CA LYS A 120 -8.38 10.72 -15.51
C LYS A 120 -8.17 11.57 -14.26
N GLU A 121 -8.88 12.69 -14.16
CA GLU A 121 -8.88 13.55 -12.98
C GLU A 121 -10.11 13.28 -12.11
N THR A 122 -9.92 13.34 -10.79
CA THR A 122 -11.04 13.25 -9.85
C THR A 122 -11.75 14.59 -9.72
N GLN A 123 -13.06 14.56 -9.51
CA GLN A 123 -13.91 15.75 -9.42
C GLN A 123 -14.48 15.95 -8.00
N TYR A 124 -14.58 14.90 -7.21
CA TYR A 124 -15.14 14.90 -5.86
C TYR A 124 -14.55 13.75 -5.02
N ALA A 125 -14.75 13.77 -3.72
CA ALA A 125 -14.35 12.70 -2.81
C ALA A 125 -15.08 11.39 -3.16
N GLY A 126 -14.35 10.26 -3.22
CA GLY A 126 -14.87 8.96 -3.66
C GLY A 126 -14.87 8.75 -5.18
N HIS A 127 -14.52 9.77 -5.99
CA HIS A 127 -14.49 9.60 -7.45
C HIS A 127 -13.35 8.69 -7.90
N ALA A 128 -12.20 8.71 -7.20
CA ALA A 128 -11.09 7.83 -7.51
C ALA A 128 -11.48 6.34 -7.39
N THR A 129 -12.30 5.99 -6.39
CA THR A 129 -12.84 4.63 -6.23
C THR A 129 -13.65 4.20 -7.44
N LYS A 130 -14.57 5.04 -7.95
CA LYS A 130 -15.39 4.72 -9.12
C LYS A 130 -14.54 4.51 -10.37
N ILE A 131 -13.60 5.43 -10.62
CA ILE A 131 -12.69 5.34 -11.78
C ILE A 131 -11.85 4.06 -11.69
N ALA A 132 -11.35 3.71 -10.51
CA ALA A 132 -10.53 2.53 -10.31
C ALA A 132 -11.32 1.21 -10.49
N LEU A 133 -12.57 1.14 -10.01
CA LEU A 133 -13.47 0.01 -10.23
C LEU A 133 -13.76 -0.21 -11.73
N GLU A 134 -14.07 0.89 -12.46
CA GLU A 134 -14.28 0.84 -13.90
C GLU A 134 -13.03 0.37 -14.64
N ALA A 135 -11.84 0.85 -14.23
CA ALA A 135 -10.58 0.45 -14.82
C ALA A 135 -10.27 -1.04 -14.58
N ALA A 136 -10.50 -1.54 -13.37
CA ALA A 136 -10.35 -2.96 -13.05
C ALA A 136 -11.30 -3.83 -13.91
N ALA A 137 -12.57 -3.42 -14.05
CA ALA A 137 -13.54 -4.11 -14.90
C ALA A 137 -13.17 -4.08 -16.40
N ARG A 138 -12.48 -3.02 -16.87
CA ARG A 138 -11.96 -2.89 -18.24
C ARG A 138 -10.64 -3.63 -18.47
N GLY A 139 -10.12 -4.31 -17.45
CA GLY A 139 -8.89 -5.10 -17.53
C GLY A 139 -7.62 -4.25 -17.64
N PHE A 140 -7.52 -3.15 -16.92
CA PHE A 140 -6.27 -2.42 -16.76
C PHE A 140 -5.28 -3.24 -15.92
N ASP A 141 -4.02 -3.27 -16.34
CA ASP A 141 -2.96 -3.97 -15.60
C ASP A 141 -2.55 -3.18 -14.35
N ILE A 142 -2.48 -1.85 -14.47
CA ILE A 142 -2.07 -0.95 -13.38
C ILE A 142 -3.00 0.25 -13.34
N VAL A 143 -3.44 0.60 -12.13
CA VAL A 143 -4.10 1.88 -11.84
C VAL A 143 -3.22 2.66 -10.87
N VAL A 144 -2.79 3.84 -11.27
CA VAL A 144 -1.86 4.68 -10.52
C VAL A 144 -2.62 5.77 -9.78
N ALA A 145 -2.53 5.75 -8.45
CA ALA A 145 -3.02 6.84 -7.61
C ALA A 145 -2.01 7.99 -7.60
N VAL A 146 -2.38 9.15 -8.16
CA VAL A 146 -1.59 10.38 -8.14
C VAL A 146 -2.20 11.34 -7.14
N GLY A 147 -1.70 11.31 -5.90
CA GLY A 147 -2.31 12.06 -4.81
C GLY A 147 -1.67 11.83 -3.44
N GLY A 148 -2.37 12.20 -2.39
CA GLY A 148 -2.02 11.88 -1.01
C GLY A 148 -2.65 10.56 -0.56
N ASP A 149 -2.54 10.29 0.76
CA ASP A 149 -2.99 9.05 1.39
C ASP A 149 -4.46 8.74 1.10
N GLY A 150 -5.36 9.73 1.16
CA GLY A 150 -6.77 9.54 0.82
C GLY A 150 -7.00 9.06 -0.62
N THR A 151 -6.26 9.62 -1.61
CA THR A 151 -6.37 9.16 -3.01
C THR A 151 -5.84 7.74 -3.16
N VAL A 152 -4.72 7.42 -2.51
CA VAL A 152 -4.14 6.07 -2.49
C VAL A 152 -5.13 5.08 -1.88
N ASN A 153 -5.77 5.45 -0.77
CA ASN A 153 -6.76 4.62 -0.10
C ASN A 153 -8.03 4.43 -0.96
N GLU A 154 -8.57 5.49 -1.59
CA GLU A 154 -9.72 5.39 -2.50
C GLU A 154 -9.46 4.43 -3.67
N VAL A 155 -8.29 4.52 -4.31
CA VAL A 155 -7.91 3.62 -5.40
C VAL A 155 -7.65 2.22 -4.87
N GLY A 156 -6.90 2.09 -3.79
CA GLY A 156 -6.56 0.80 -3.18
C GLY A 156 -7.79 -0.02 -2.84
N ARG A 157 -8.80 0.59 -2.20
CA ARG A 157 -10.07 -0.07 -1.84
C ARG A 157 -10.81 -0.67 -3.05
N ALA A 158 -10.71 -0.02 -4.20
CA ALA A 158 -11.32 -0.52 -5.42
C ALA A 158 -10.56 -1.69 -6.05
N LEU A 159 -9.28 -1.86 -5.72
CA LEU A 159 -8.40 -2.83 -6.35
C LEU A 159 -8.15 -4.10 -5.53
N VAL A 160 -8.53 -4.13 -4.24
CA VAL A 160 -8.44 -5.35 -3.43
C VAL A 160 -9.20 -6.50 -4.12
N HIS A 161 -8.64 -7.71 -4.08
CA HIS A 161 -9.17 -8.91 -4.74
C HIS A 161 -9.33 -8.82 -6.26
N THR A 162 -8.74 -7.81 -6.93
CA THR A 162 -8.72 -7.70 -8.40
C THR A 162 -7.37 -8.16 -8.98
N GLN A 163 -7.31 -8.31 -10.30
CA GLN A 163 -6.05 -8.58 -11.01
C GLN A 163 -5.25 -7.30 -11.31
N THR A 164 -5.88 -6.14 -11.15
CA THR A 164 -5.26 -4.82 -11.39
C THR A 164 -4.36 -4.42 -10.23
N ALA A 165 -3.16 -3.96 -10.52
CA ALA A 165 -2.21 -3.51 -9.49
C ALA A 165 -2.34 -2.02 -9.19
N LEU A 166 -2.16 -1.63 -7.93
CA LEU A 166 -1.98 -0.25 -7.52
C LEU A 166 -0.56 0.22 -7.85
N GLY A 167 -0.43 1.32 -8.59
CA GLY A 167 0.77 2.16 -8.65
C GLY A 167 0.58 3.40 -7.78
N ILE A 168 1.65 3.99 -7.26
CA ILE A 168 1.57 5.18 -6.40
C ILE A 168 2.53 6.26 -6.90
N VAL A 169 1.99 7.46 -7.13
CA VAL A 169 2.76 8.70 -7.32
C VAL A 169 2.40 9.64 -6.17
N PRO A 170 3.24 9.70 -5.12
CA PRO A 170 2.91 10.41 -3.89
C PRO A 170 2.98 11.92 -4.08
N CYS A 171 1.87 12.62 -3.80
CA CYS A 171 1.75 14.06 -3.89
C CYS A 171 1.16 14.70 -2.62
N GLY A 172 0.90 13.91 -1.59
CA GLY A 172 0.40 14.35 -0.29
C GLY A 172 1.48 14.81 0.67
N SER A 173 1.09 15.18 1.87
CA SER A 173 2.01 15.54 2.96
C SER A 173 2.49 14.31 3.74
N GLY A 174 1.61 13.32 3.99
CA GLY A 174 1.93 12.12 4.77
C GLY A 174 2.64 11.04 3.95
N ASN A 175 1.95 10.56 2.92
CA ASN A 175 2.39 9.51 1.99
C ASN A 175 2.85 8.23 2.72
N GLY A 176 2.07 7.78 3.72
CA GLY A 176 2.43 6.68 4.62
C GLY A 176 2.73 5.38 3.89
N LEU A 177 1.82 4.91 3.02
CA LEU A 177 2.01 3.69 2.24
C LEU A 177 3.17 3.80 1.26
N ALA A 178 3.32 4.96 0.59
CA ALA A 178 4.44 5.17 -0.33
C ALA A 178 5.79 5.12 0.39
N ARG A 179 5.88 5.71 1.58
CA ARG A 179 7.10 5.69 2.42
C ARG A 179 7.41 4.27 2.91
N HIS A 180 6.41 3.55 3.42
CA HIS A 180 6.59 2.16 3.85
C HIS A 180 7.10 1.27 2.70
N LEU A 181 6.55 1.44 1.49
CA LEU A 181 6.96 0.69 0.30
C LEU A 181 8.20 1.27 -0.39
N CYS A 182 8.86 2.28 0.19
CA CYS A 182 10.04 2.97 -0.34
C CYS A 182 9.84 3.48 -1.77
N ILE A 183 8.64 3.94 -2.08
CA ILE A 183 8.33 4.61 -3.34
C ILE A 183 8.89 6.04 -3.26
N PRO A 184 9.67 6.49 -4.26
CA PRO A 184 10.23 7.83 -4.26
C PRO A 184 9.16 8.91 -4.13
N LEU A 185 9.37 9.87 -3.22
CA LEU A 185 8.44 10.99 -3.03
C LEU A 185 8.50 12.02 -4.18
N ASN A 186 9.52 11.96 -5.02
CA ASN A 186 9.60 12.75 -6.24
C ASN A 186 8.73 12.09 -7.34
N PRO A 187 7.71 12.79 -7.89
CA PRO A 187 6.79 12.22 -8.86
C PRO A 187 7.45 11.62 -10.10
N SER A 188 8.49 12.27 -10.67
CA SER A 188 9.22 11.74 -11.82
C SER A 188 9.87 10.39 -11.50
N ARG A 189 10.54 10.28 -10.35
CA ARG A 189 11.17 9.02 -9.91
C ARG A 189 10.15 7.94 -9.56
N ALA A 190 8.98 8.32 -9.05
CA ALA A 190 7.90 7.38 -8.79
C ALA A 190 7.33 6.79 -10.08
N ILE A 191 7.17 7.59 -11.15
CA ILE A 191 6.74 7.12 -12.47
C ILE A 191 7.82 6.23 -13.09
N GLU A 192 9.10 6.61 -13.01
CA GLU A 192 10.22 5.76 -13.45
C GLU A 192 10.27 4.42 -12.71
N LEU A 193 9.90 4.42 -11.41
CA LEU A 193 9.76 3.18 -10.65
C LEU A 193 8.65 2.29 -11.24
N ILE A 194 7.50 2.85 -11.65
CA ILE A 194 6.38 2.09 -12.20
C ILE A 194 6.81 1.34 -13.47
N ASN A 195 7.65 1.94 -14.33
CA ASN A 195 8.15 1.29 -15.55
C ASN A 195 8.97 0.02 -15.26
N ARG A 196 9.74 0.01 -14.18
CA ARG A 196 10.65 -1.10 -13.79
C ARG A 196 10.20 -1.88 -12.57
N GLY A 197 9.12 -1.44 -11.93
CA GLY A 197 8.60 -2.02 -10.70
C GLY A 197 8.12 -3.45 -10.87
N LYS A 198 8.11 -4.19 -9.77
CA LYS A 198 7.52 -5.52 -9.69
C LYS A 198 6.18 -5.44 -8.99
N ILE A 199 5.22 -6.22 -9.47
CA ILE A 199 3.93 -6.36 -8.79
C ILE A 199 4.08 -7.44 -7.72
N HIS A 200 3.84 -7.05 -6.47
CA HIS A 200 3.77 -7.97 -5.34
C HIS A 200 2.34 -8.09 -4.83
N LEU A 201 2.00 -9.26 -4.33
CA LEU A 201 0.82 -9.47 -3.51
C LEU A 201 1.17 -9.07 -2.08
N LEU A 202 0.44 -8.11 -1.55
CA LEU A 202 0.58 -7.59 -0.20
C LEU A 202 -0.67 -7.87 0.62
N ASP A 203 -0.52 -7.77 1.92
CA ASP A 203 -1.60 -7.87 2.88
C ASP A 203 -2.33 -6.52 2.99
N TYR A 204 -3.60 -6.55 3.34
CA TYR A 204 -4.36 -5.38 3.75
C TYR A 204 -5.25 -5.75 4.92
N GLY A 205 -5.68 -4.76 5.69
CA GLY A 205 -6.58 -5.00 6.81
C GLY A 205 -7.99 -4.45 6.59
N THR A 206 -8.93 -4.92 7.39
CA THR A 206 -10.28 -4.34 7.52
C THR A 206 -10.56 -3.99 8.97
N ILE A 207 -11.25 -2.87 9.20
CA ILE A 207 -11.85 -2.48 10.47
C ILE A 207 -13.35 -2.30 10.25
N ASN A 208 -14.18 -3.18 10.84
CA ASN A 208 -15.62 -3.24 10.57
C ASN A 208 -15.93 -3.16 9.06
N ASP A 209 -15.31 -4.06 8.28
CA ASP A 209 -15.41 -4.19 6.81
C ASP A 209 -14.85 -3.00 5.99
N ARG A 210 -14.24 -2.00 6.62
CA ARG A 210 -13.57 -0.88 5.94
C ARG A 210 -12.11 -1.21 5.69
N PRO A 211 -11.65 -1.27 4.44
CA PRO A 211 -10.26 -1.57 4.13
C PRO A 211 -9.30 -0.48 4.61
N PHE A 212 -8.16 -0.89 5.15
CA PHE A 212 -7.01 -0.03 5.44
C PHE A 212 -5.72 -0.68 4.95
N PHE A 213 -4.74 0.13 4.60
CA PHE A 213 -3.46 -0.32 4.06
C PHE A 213 -2.29 -0.04 5.00
N CYS A 214 -2.35 1.07 5.73
CA CYS A 214 -1.32 1.43 6.69
C CYS A 214 -1.73 1.05 8.10
N THR A 215 -2.71 1.76 8.66
CA THR A 215 -3.09 1.62 10.07
C THR A 215 -4.58 1.84 10.27
N CYS A 216 -5.13 1.20 11.28
CA CYS A 216 -6.43 1.57 11.83
C CYS A 216 -6.34 1.59 13.35
N GLY A 217 -7.32 2.18 14.01
CA GLY A 217 -7.29 2.19 15.47
C GLY A 217 -8.41 2.98 16.13
N VAL A 218 -8.30 3.00 17.45
CA VAL A 218 -9.22 3.69 18.38
C VAL A 218 -8.43 4.45 19.43
N GLY A 219 -9.05 5.42 20.01
CA GLY A 219 -8.42 6.20 21.06
C GLY A 219 -7.91 7.54 20.55
N PHE A 220 -6.74 7.95 20.99
CA PHE A 220 -6.19 9.25 20.66
C PHE A 220 -5.89 9.45 19.18
N ASP A 221 -5.44 8.43 18.48
CA ASP A 221 -5.18 8.51 17.03
C ASP A 221 -6.46 8.74 16.21
N ALA A 222 -7.57 8.07 16.56
CA ALA A 222 -8.88 8.34 15.98
C ALA A 222 -9.39 9.74 16.30
N PHE A 223 -9.19 10.21 17.52
CA PHE A 223 -9.55 11.55 17.96
C PHE A 223 -8.77 12.64 17.20
N ILE A 224 -7.47 12.43 16.96
CA ILE A 224 -6.65 13.34 16.15
C ILE A 224 -7.05 13.30 14.68
N SER A 225 -7.38 12.12 14.14
CA SER A 225 -7.87 11.98 12.77
C SER A 225 -9.14 12.80 12.53
N GLU A 226 -10.10 12.80 13.48
CA GLU A 226 -11.31 13.61 13.41
C GLU A 226 -11.00 15.12 13.42
N ARG A 227 -10.14 15.54 14.33
CA ARG A 227 -9.74 16.95 14.41
C ARG A 227 -8.99 17.42 13.17
N PHE A 228 -8.18 16.54 12.59
CA PHE A 228 -7.44 16.86 11.39
C PHE A 228 -8.34 16.91 10.15
N ALA A 229 -9.34 16.02 10.06
CA ALA A 229 -10.32 16.03 8.96
C ALA A 229 -11.13 17.33 8.94
N SER A 230 -11.38 17.93 10.10
CA SER A 230 -12.10 19.21 10.25
C SER A 230 -11.21 20.47 10.17
N SER A 231 -9.87 20.32 10.08
CA SER A 231 -8.93 21.44 10.12
C SER A 231 -8.65 21.99 8.70
N GLU A 232 -8.70 23.32 8.56
CA GLU A 232 -8.29 24.02 7.34
C GLU A 232 -6.76 24.06 7.14
N LYS A 233 -6.00 23.96 8.24
CA LYS A 233 -4.53 24.03 8.22
C LYS A 233 -3.95 22.64 7.99
N ARG A 234 -3.26 22.47 6.85
CA ARG A 234 -2.55 21.24 6.49
C ARG A 234 -1.04 21.42 6.67
N GLY A 235 -0.35 20.37 7.12
CA GLY A 235 1.11 20.33 7.23
C GLY A 235 1.59 19.63 8.50
N LEU A 236 2.80 19.08 8.45
CA LEU A 236 3.39 18.28 9.53
C LEU A 236 3.48 19.07 10.85
N LEU A 237 3.95 20.32 10.80
CA LEU A 237 4.12 21.15 11.98
C LEU A 237 2.80 21.42 12.70
N SER A 238 1.76 21.82 11.96
CA SER A 238 0.42 22.02 12.54
C SER A 238 -0.16 20.73 13.09
N TYR A 239 0.10 19.60 12.46
CA TYR A 239 -0.31 18.27 12.94
C TYR A 239 0.35 17.95 14.27
N VAL A 240 1.67 18.05 14.38
CA VAL A 240 2.42 17.75 15.61
C VAL A 240 2.01 18.67 16.76
N GLU A 241 1.91 19.97 16.49
CA GLU A 241 1.50 20.97 17.49
C GLU A 241 0.09 20.69 18.03
N ASN A 242 -0.88 20.46 17.15
CA ASN A 242 -2.26 20.15 17.54
C ASN A 242 -2.34 18.80 18.26
N THR A 243 -1.55 17.82 17.87
CA THR A 243 -1.48 16.50 18.50
C THR A 243 -0.95 16.61 19.94
N LEU A 244 0.14 17.34 20.16
CA LEU A 244 0.68 17.56 21.49
C LEU A 244 -0.31 18.32 22.40
N LYS A 245 -0.93 19.40 21.91
CA LYS A 245 -1.95 20.16 22.65
C LYS A 245 -3.17 19.31 22.99
N SER A 246 -3.64 18.53 22.05
CA SER A 246 -4.81 17.66 22.21
C SER A 246 -4.55 16.49 23.14
N GLY A 247 -3.33 15.95 23.16
CA GLY A 247 -2.92 14.87 24.05
C GLY A 247 -3.05 15.23 25.53
N LEU A 248 -2.82 16.50 25.88
CA LEU A 248 -3.02 17.00 27.26
C LEU A 248 -4.48 17.07 27.69
N GLN A 249 -5.41 17.10 26.77
CA GLN A 249 -6.85 17.20 27.01
C GLN A 249 -7.56 15.85 26.86
N TYR A 250 -6.96 14.92 26.12
CA TYR A 250 -7.54 13.62 25.86
C TYR A 250 -7.59 12.75 27.12
N LYS A 251 -8.72 12.08 27.33
CA LYS A 251 -8.91 11.14 28.44
C LYS A 251 -8.80 9.72 27.92
N PRO A 252 -7.83 8.93 28.41
CA PRO A 252 -7.75 7.52 28.12
C PRO A 252 -9.06 6.80 28.43
N GLN A 253 -9.32 5.70 27.72
CA GLN A 253 -10.55 4.92 27.85
C GLN A 253 -10.20 3.47 28.18
N VAL A 254 -11.15 2.78 28.81
CA VAL A 254 -11.06 1.33 29.06
C VAL A 254 -11.49 0.58 27.82
N TYR A 255 -10.64 -0.34 27.38
CA TYR A 255 -10.91 -1.26 26.28
C TYR A 255 -10.74 -2.71 26.75
N THR A 256 -11.52 -3.61 26.17
CA THR A 256 -11.28 -5.04 26.25
C THR A 256 -10.87 -5.48 24.86
N ILE A 257 -9.69 -6.11 24.74
CA ILE A 257 -9.16 -6.68 23.52
C ILE A 257 -9.25 -8.21 23.58
N GLU A 258 -9.62 -8.83 22.46
CA GLU A 258 -9.72 -10.28 22.30
C GLU A 258 -8.96 -10.69 21.03
N ASP A 259 -8.04 -11.62 21.14
CA ASP A 259 -7.34 -12.27 20.03
C ASP A 259 -7.29 -13.78 20.23
N GLU A 260 -6.52 -14.50 19.42
CA GLU A 260 -6.33 -15.96 19.55
C GLU A 260 -5.65 -16.40 20.86
N ASN A 261 -4.96 -15.49 21.56
CA ASN A 261 -4.24 -15.77 22.80
C ASN A 261 -5.10 -15.52 24.05
N GLY A 262 -6.20 -14.80 23.92
CA GLY A 262 -7.13 -14.57 25.02
C GLY A 262 -7.81 -13.21 25.02
N THR A 263 -8.17 -12.78 26.23
CA THR A 263 -8.89 -11.52 26.46
C THR A 263 -8.18 -10.72 27.55
N GLU A 264 -7.90 -9.46 27.28
CA GLU A 264 -7.32 -8.52 28.25
C GLU A 264 -8.18 -7.24 28.33
N THR A 265 -8.37 -6.72 29.54
CA THR A 265 -9.02 -5.42 29.75
C THR A 265 -7.99 -4.44 30.31
N LEU A 266 -7.87 -3.28 29.68
CA LEU A 266 -6.83 -2.29 29.97
C LEU A 266 -7.30 -0.86 29.72
N ASP A 267 -6.66 0.08 30.41
CA ASP A 267 -6.76 1.51 30.08
C ASP A 267 -5.80 1.84 28.94
N ALA A 268 -6.30 2.38 27.82
CA ALA A 268 -5.45 2.78 26.73
C ALA A 268 -5.64 4.24 26.34
N PHE A 269 -4.52 4.89 26.04
CA PHE A 269 -4.46 6.17 25.36
C PHE A 269 -4.80 6.00 23.87
N LEU A 270 -4.26 4.96 23.24
CA LEU A 270 -4.63 4.51 21.89
C LEU A 270 -4.41 2.98 21.74
N ILE A 271 -5.13 2.40 20.78
CA ILE A 271 -4.86 1.06 20.24
C ILE A 271 -4.78 1.20 18.74
N ALA A 272 -3.59 0.99 18.18
CA ALA A 272 -3.35 1.02 16.74
C ALA A 272 -3.07 -0.39 16.23
N CYS A 273 -3.72 -0.77 15.13
CA CYS A 273 -3.45 -1.99 14.38
C CYS A 273 -2.74 -1.60 13.08
N ALA A 274 -1.49 -2.01 12.93
CA ALA A 274 -0.61 -1.57 11.87
C ALA A 274 -0.28 -2.71 10.90
N ASN A 275 -0.61 -2.52 9.64
CA ASN A 275 -0.19 -3.35 8.50
C ASN A 275 1.07 -2.75 7.84
N ALA A 276 1.29 -1.44 8.03
CA ALA A 276 2.48 -0.73 7.59
C ALA A 276 3.12 0.04 8.75
N SER A 277 4.40 0.37 8.63
CA SER A 277 5.23 0.84 9.74
C SER A 277 4.86 2.22 10.31
N GLN A 278 4.11 3.04 9.58
CA GLN A 278 3.96 4.46 9.94
C GLN A 278 2.61 5.06 9.55
N TYR A 279 2.22 6.11 10.24
CA TYR A 279 1.08 6.97 9.87
C TYR A 279 1.36 7.87 8.64
N GLY A 280 2.63 8.01 8.27
CA GLY A 280 3.14 8.98 7.30
C GLY A 280 4.10 9.98 7.96
N ASN A 281 4.83 10.76 7.14
CA ASN A 281 5.82 11.75 7.59
C ASN A 281 6.86 11.20 8.57
N ASP A 282 7.24 9.92 8.42
CA ASP A 282 8.16 9.22 9.31
C ASP A 282 7.69 9.12 10.78
N ALA A 283 6.36 9.15 11.01
CA ALA A 283 5.75 8.88 12.31
C ALA A 283 5.53 7.35 12.46
N PHE A 284 6.57 6.65 12.94
CA PHE A 284 6.62 5.20 13.03
C PHE A 284 5.90 4.67 14.26
N ILE A 285 4.67 4.18 14.07
CA ILE A 285 3.89 3.53 15.14
C ILE A 285 4.33 2.08 15.37
N ALA A 286 4.61 1.36 14.29
CA ALA A 286 5.06 -0.03 14.29
C ALA A 286 6.23 -0.20 13.29
N PRO A 287 7.46 0.19 13.66
CA PRO A 287 8.61 0.23 12.75
C PRO A 287 8.92 -1.10 12.04
N GLU A 288 8.59 -2.23 12.70
CA GLU A 288 8.86 -3.59 12.21
C GLU A 288 7.68 -4.20 11.44
N ALA A 289 6.57 -3.47 11.25
CA ALA A 289 5.39 -3.98 10.56
C ALA A 289 5.72 -4.39 9.11
N SER A 290 5.15 -5.53 8.70
CA SER A 290 5.35 -6.13 7.38
C SER A 290 4.02 -6.36 6.68
N MET A 291 3.89 -5.91 5.44
CA MET A 291 2.70 -6.20 4.61
C MET A 291 2.76 -7.57 3.90
N LYS A 292 3.55 -8.54 4.41
CA LYS A 292 3.80 -9.82 3.72
C LYS A 292 3.81 -11.04 4.63
N ASP A 293 3.61 -10.89 5.91
CA ASP A 293 3.73 -11.97 6.90
C ASP A 293 2.38 -12.48 7.41
N GLY A 294 1.27 -11.90 6.94
CA GLY A 294 -0.08 -12.30 7.30
C GLY A 294 -0.50 -11.84 8.71
N LEU A 295 0.26 -10.95 9.34
CA LEU A 295 0.01 -10.44 10.69
C LEU A 295 -0.02 -8.92 10.71
N MET A 296 -0.81 -8.35 11.59
CA MET A 296 -0.76 -6.94 11.93
C MET A 296 -0.05 -6.74 13.27
N ASP A 297 0.74 -5.68 13.36
CA ASP A 297 1.35 -5.25 14.61
C ASP A 297 0.34 -4.42 15.41
N VAL A 298 -0.08 -4.92 16.56
CA VAL A 298 -0.96 -4.20 17.48
C VAL A 298 -0.10 -3.43 18.47
N VAL A 299 -0.36 -2.14 18.57
CA VAL A 299 0.34 -1.22 19.47
C VAL A 299 -0.67 -0.65 20.45
N VAL A 300 -0.56 -1.05 21.70
CA VAL A 300 -1.36 -0.51 22.80
C VAL A 300 -0.51 0.49 23.57
N MET A 301 -0.93 1.74 23.60
CA MET A 301 -0.28 2.77 24.38
C MET A 301 -1.09 3.05 25.63
N GLU A 302 -0.52 2.75 26.79
CA GLU A 302 -1.10 3.05 28.09
C GLU A 302 -1.06 4.57 28.39
N PRO A 303 -1.84 5.05 29.36
CA PRO A 303 -1.78 6.44 29.78
C PRO A 303 -0.38 6.85 30.25
N PHE A 304 0.06 8.02 29.84
CA PHE A 304 1.34 8.61 30.23
C PHE A 304 1.15 10.08 30.66
N ASN A 305 2.14 10.66 31.31
CA ASN A 305 2.07 12.03 31.79
C ASN A 305 2.57 13.06 30.75
N ALA A 306 2.31 14.34 30.98
CA ALA A 306 2.64 15.41 30.03
C ALA A 306 4.17 15.58 29.81
N LEU A 307 5.02 15.21 30.76
CA LEU A 307 6.49 15.27 30.60
C LEU A 307 6.97 14.16 29.66
N GLU A 308 6.31 13.01 29.73
CA GLU A 308 6.62 11.85 28.87
C GLU A 308 6.15 12.05 27.43
N SER A 309 5.19 12.97 27.20
CA SER A 309 4.65 13.23 25.85
C SER A 309 5.73 13.65 24.85
N ALA A 310 6.71 14.43 25.25
CA ALA A 310 7.82 14.81 24.39
C ALA A 310 8.72 13.62 24.05
N GLN A 311 8.95 12.71 25.01
CA GLN A 311 9.69 11.47 24.77
C GLN A 311 8.93 10.55 23.84
N VAL A 312 7.63 10.35 24.05
CA VAL A 312 6.76 9.55 23.16
C VAL A 312 6.81 10.09 21.74
N ALA A 313 6.70 11.41 21.55
CA ALA A 313 6.79 12.03 20.23
C ALA A 313 8.17 11.82 19.58
N LEU A 314 9.27 11.99 20.32
CA LEU A 314 10.61 11.70 19.82
C LEU A 314 10.76 10.24 19.40
N GLN A 315 10.26 9.31 20.21
CA GLN A 315 10.31 7.87 19.93
C GLN A 315 9.47 7.49 18.71
N LEU A 316 8.31 8.13 18.51
CA LEU A 316 7.48 7.93 17.33
C LEU A 316 8.25 8.31 16.05
N PHE A 317 8.93 9.45 16.01
CA PHE A 317 9.68 9.89 14.83
C PHE A 317 11.06 9.24 14.67
N SER A 318 11.62 8.68 15.73
CA SER A 318 12.89 7.92 15.66
C SER A 318 12.69 6.42 15.41
N GLY A 319 11.45 5.94 15.34
CA GLY A 319 11.15 4.52 15.18
C GLY A 319 11.50 3.68 16.42
N THR A 320 11.59 4.30 17.59
CA THR A 320 11.93 3.60 18.86
C THR A 320 10.75 3.49 19.83
N LEU A 321 9.55 3.83 19.38
CA LEU A 321 8.33 3.82 20.18
C LEU A 321 8.05 2.47 20.89
N PRO A 322 8.27 1.30 20.26
CA PRO A 322 8.06 0.01 20.93
C PRO A 322 8.94 -0.24 22.16
N ARG A 323 9.98 0.57 22.37
CA ARG A 323 10.86 0.50 23.55
C ARG A 323 10.37 1.34 24.74
N ASN A 324 9.26 2.05 24.56
CA ASN A 324 8.66 2.85 25.62
C ASN A 324 7.96 1.94 26.64
N SER A 325 8.11 2.23 27.94
CA SER A 325 7.49 1.45 29.03
C SER A 325 5.97 1.48 29.07
N HIS A 326 5.35 2.49 28.46
CA HIS A 326 3.89 2.62 28.31
C HIS A 326 3.35 1.97 27.04
N VAL A 327 4.19 1.29 26.26
CA VAL A 327 3.80 0.69 25.00
C VAL A 327 3.93 -0.83 25.06
N LYS A 328 2.83 -1.51 24.81
CA LYS A 328 2.77 -2.96 24.60
C LYS A 328 2.59 -3.24 23.11
N THR A 329 3.32 -4.20 22.59
CA THR A 329 3.20 -4.63 21.19
C THR A 329 3.03 -6.14 21.11
N PHE A 330 2.15 -6.58 20.21
CA PHE A 330 1.98 -7.99 19.87
C PHE A 330 1.50 -8.09 18.43
N ARG A 331 1.47 -9.32 17.88
CA ARG A 331 1.06 -9.57 16.50
C ARG A 331 -0.13 -10.51 16.46
N THR A 332 -1.09 -10.24 15.61
CA THR A 332 -2.25 -11.10 15.37
C THR A 332 -2.81 -10.88 13.96
N SER A 333 -3.53 -11.85 13.44
CA SER A 333 -4.30 -11.72 12.20
C SER A 333 -5.73 -11.20 12.44
N HIS A 334 -6.22 -11.29 13.69
CA HIS A 334 -7.57 -10.88 14.05
C HIS A 334 -7.60 -10.31 15.47
N LEU A 335 -8.18 -9.13 15.62
CA LEU A 335 -8.36 -8.47 16.91
C LEU A 335 -9.80 -7.96 17.03
N ARG A 336 -10.44 -8.26 18.14
CA ARG A 336 -11.70 -7.64 18.51
C ARG A 336 -11.48 -6.68 19.68
N ILE A 337 -11.88 -5.41 19.48
CA ILE A 337 -11.78 -4.36 20.49
C ILE A 337 -13.18 -4.03 20.97
N LYS A 338 -13.40 -4.03 22.28
CA LYS A 338 -14.67 -3.65 22.92
C LYS A 338 -14.46 -2.41 23.79
N ARG A 339 -15.44 -1.51 23.79
CA ARG A 339 -15.48 -0.29 24.62
C ARG A 339 -16.88 -0.06 25.18
N ALA A 340 -17.03 0.82 26.16
CA ALA A 340 -18.28 1.03 26.88
C ALA A 340 -19.46 1.53 26.01
N GLY A 341 -19.19 2.21 24.90
CA GLY A 341 -20.22 2.77 24.03
C GLY A 341 -19.73 3.00 22.60
N GLU A 342 -20.54 3.66 21.79
CA GLU A 342 -20.14 4.11 20.47
C GLU A 342 -19.09 5.22 20.52
N GLY A 343 -18.35 5.42 19.46
CA GLY A 343 -17.34 6.47 19.36
C GLY A 343 -16.58 6.41 18.05
N ILE A 344 -15.50 7.16 17.98
CA ILE A 344 -14.68 7.30 16.79
C ILE A 344 -13.67 6.16 16.69
N ALA A 345 -13.45 5.68 15.46
CA ALA A 345 -12.32 4.89 15.03
C ALA A 345 -11.75 5.53 13.74
N HIS A 346 -10.59 5.10 13.31
CA HIS A 346 -10.03 5.55 12.03
C HIS A 346 -9.48 4.37 11.20
N PHE A 347 -9.37 4.58 9.90
CA PHE A 347 -8.64 3.75 8.97
C PHE A 347 -7.83 4.65 8.03
N ASP A 348 -6.52 4.42 7.96
CA ASP A 348 -5.56 5.24 7.19
C ASP A 348 -5.70 6.76 7.43
N GLY A 349 -6.08 7.16 8.64
CA GLY A 349 -6.31 8.56 9.01
C GLY A 349 -7.71 9.11 8.71
N ASP A 350 -8.60 8.35 8.08
CA ASP A 350 -10.00 8.73 7.85
C ASP A 350 -10.85 8.35 9.07
N PRO A 351 -11.45 9.30 9.82
CA PRO A 351 -12.26 9.00 10.99
C PRO A 351 -13.67 8.51 10.61
N PHE A 352 -14.23 7.63 11.43
CA PHE A 352 -15.63 7.20 11.33
C PHE A 352 -16.22 6.83 12.68
N TRP A 353 -17.53 7.01 12.83
CA TRP A 353 -18.26 6.58 14.01
C TRP A 353 -18.61 5.09 13.91
N THR A 354 -18.45 4.38 15.02
CA THR A 354 -18.77 2.96 15.13
C THR A 354 -19.23 2.59 16.53
N GLY A 355 -19.90 1.45 16.67
CA GLY A 355 -20.43 0.94 17.92
C GLY A 355 -19.35 0.54 18.94
N SER A 356 -19.80 -0.16 19.98
CA SER A 356 -18.95 -0.62 21.07
C SER A 356 -18.05 -1.80 20.74
N VAL A 357 -18.29 -2.50 19.63
CA VAL A 357 -17.50 -3.64 19.18
C VAL A 357 -16.86 -3.29 17.85
N ILE A 358 -15.55 -3.41 17.79
CA ILE A 358 -14.73 -3.14 16.61
C ILE A 358 -14.00 -4.44 16.25
N ASP A 359 -14.22 -4.94 15.04
CA ASP A 359 -13.58 -6.14 14.50
C ASP A 359 -12.50 -5.72 13.51
N VAL A 360 -11.26 -6.15 13.76
CA VAL A 360 -10.10 -5.85 12.90
C VAL A 360 -9.53 -7.15 12.38
N ARG A 361 -9.41 -7.28 11.05
CA ARG A 361 -8.89 -8.49 10.40
C ARG A 361 -7.83 -8.16 9.37
N LEU A 362 -6.84 -9.02 9.24
CA LEU A 362 -5.87 -8.98 8.17
C LEU A 362 -6.26 -9.98 7.07
N HIS A 363 -6.08 -9.57 5.81
CA HIS A 363 -6.32 -10.37 4.62
C HIS A 363 -4.98 -10.56 3.91
N PRO A 364 -4.35 -11.74 4.05
CA PRO A 364 -3.01 -11.96 3.50
C PRO A 364 -3.02 -12.08 1.98
N SER A 365 -1.99 -11.54 1.33
CA SER A 365 -1.71 -11.68 -0.09
C SER A 365 -2.91 -11.36 -1.01
N ALA A 366 -3.71 -10.37 -0.66
CA ALA A 366 -4.97 -10.05 -1.33
C ALA A 366 -4.97 -8.72 -2.09
N PHE A 367 -3.83 -8.01 -2.13
CA PHE A 367 -3.69 -6.70 -2.72
C PHE A 367 -2.44 -6.59 -3.59
N ARG A 368 -2.62 -6.29 -4.89
CA ARG A 368 -1.54 -6.16 -5.86
C ARG A 368 -0.98 -4.75 -5.88
N VAL A 369 0.32 -4.58 -5.66
CA VAL A 369 0.96 -3.27 -5.63
C VAL A 369 2.27 -3.29 -6.42
N VAL A 370 2.53 -2.22 -7.17
CA VAL A 370 3.83 -1.99 -7.81
C VAL A 370 4.82 -1.52 -6.75
N VAL A 371 5.85 -2.31 -6.51
CA VAL A 371 6.87 -2.02 -5.48
C VAL A 371 8.25 -1.83 -6.09
N ASN A 372 9.16 -1.23 -5.32
CA ASN A 372 10.55 -1.08 -5.72
C ASN A 372 11.21 -2.47 -5.85
N PRO A 373 11.79 -2.83 -7.02
CA PRO A 373 12.51 -4.09 -7.20
C PRO A 373 13.83 -4.14 -6.43
N GLU A 374 14.43 -2.99 -6.16
CA GLU A 374 15.59 -2.88 -5.29
C GLU A 374 15.08 -3.00 -3.85
N LYS A 375 15.69 -3.90 -3.07
CA LYS A 375 15.28 -4.10 -1.67
C LYS A 375 15.18 -2.75 -0.98
N CYS A 376 14.00 -2.40 -0.56
CA CYS A 376 13.82 -1.38 0.43
C CYS A 376 14.58 -1.85 1.67
N LYS A 377 15.70 -1.23 1.96
CA LYS A 377 16.20 -1.25 3.34
C LYS A 377 15.06 -0.64 4.15
N GLU A 378 14.74 -1.24 5.28
CA GLU A 378 13.72 -0.73 6.20
C GLU A 378 13.69 0.80 6.19
N PRO A 379 12.49 1.43 6.15
CA PRO A 379 12.40 2.88 6.07
C PRO A 379 13.22 3.48 7.21
N GLN A 380 14.32 4.16 6.87
CA GLN A 380 15.15 4.81 7.89
C GLN A 380 14.45 6.13 8.27
N PRO A 381 14.27 6.41 9.56
CA PRO A 381 13.76 7.70 10.02
C PRO A 381 14.62 8.83 9.46
N SER A 382 13.98 9.85 8.90
CA SER A 382 14.71 11.06 8.51
C SER A 382 14.97 11.94 9.75
N ASP A 383 16.07 12.69 9.78
CA ASP A 383 16.33 13.65 10.86
C ASP A 383 15.38 14.86 10.84
N GLN A 384 14.71 15.11 9.72
CA GLN A 384 13.93 16.34 9.53
C GLN A 384 12.70 16.43 10.44
N PRO A 385 11.88 15.39 10.59
CA PRO A 385 10.76 15.39 11.54
C PRO A 385 11.23 15.61 12.98
N ILE A 386 12.35 14.98 13.37
CA ILE A 386 12.93 15.14 14.72
C ILE A 386 13.40 16.58 14.94
N LYS A 387 14.10 17.18 13.96
CA LYS A 387 14.52 18.60 14.04
C LYS A 387 13.33 19.54 14.18
N ASN A 388 12.27 19.32 13.39
CA ASN A 388 11.04 20.10 13.46
C ASN A 388 10.37 19.95 14.84
N LEU A 389 10.30 18.74 15.38
CA LEU A 389 9.76 18.47 16.72
C LEU A 389 10.56 19.18 17.80
N LEU A 390 11.89 19.11 17.76
CA LEU A 390 12.76 19.78 18.73
C LEU A 390 12.58 21.29 18.75
N GLN A 391 12.24 21.92 17.62
CA GLN A 391 11.91 23.35 17.55
C GLN A 391 10.56 23.69 18.19
N LEU A 392 9.59 22.78 18.13
CA LEU A 392 8.25 22.99 18.69
C LEU A 392 8.15 22.72 20.20
N ILE A 393 9.03 21.90 20.75
CA ILE A 393 8.99 21.54 22.18
C ILE A 393 9.00 22.78 23.12
N PRO A 394 9.87 23.79 22.93
CA PRO A 394 9.86 24.97 23.79
C PRO A 394 8.55 25.75 23.72
N ASP A 395 7.98 25.93 22.54
CA ASP A 395 6.73 26.64 22.32
C ASP A 395 5.55 25.88 22.94
N PHE A 396 5.53 24.56 22.77
CA PHE A 396 4.56 23.67 23.41
C PHE A 396 4.57 23.85 24.95
N PHE A 397 5.73 23.80 25.60
CA PHE A 397 5.84 23.95 27.03
C PHE A 397 5.43 25.37 27.50
N ASN A 398 5.73 26.41 26.72
CA ASN A 398 5.32 27.78 27.02
C ASN A 398 3.80 27.96 26.92
N GLU A 399 3.17 27.42 25.90
CA GLU A 399 1.71 27.43 25.76
C GLU A 399 1.03 26.59 26.85
N TRP A 400 1.56 25.39 27.12
CA TRP A 400 1.06 24.54 28.21
C TRP A 400 1.07 25.26 29.55
N LYS A 401 2.12 26.01 29.88
CA LYS A 401 2.17 26.85 31.13
C LYS A 401 1.06 27.89 31.16
N ARG A 402 0.65 28.43 30.01
CA ARG A 402 -0.40 29.45 29.87
C ARG A 402 -1.81 28.86 29.86
N MET A 403 -1.96 27.59 29.64
CA MET A 403 -3.27 26.94 29.50
C MET A 403 -4.05 26.96 30.79
N PRO A 404 -5.36 27.32 30.80
CA PRO A 404 -6.20 27.29 31.99
C PRO A 404 -6.28 25.88 32.60
N GLU A 405 -6.27 25.79 33.93
CA GLU A 405 -6.35 24.50 34.64
C GLU A 405 -7.61 23.69 34.30
N SER A 406 -8.70 24.40 33.98
CA SER A 406 -9.97 23.79 33.56
C SER A 406 -9.87 22.97 32.26
N LEU A 407 -8.90 23.30 31.39
CA LEU A 407 -8.67 22.61 30.11
C LEU A 407 -7.65 21.48 30.23
N LEU A 408 -6.98 21.32 31.36
CA LEU A 408 -5.99 20.27 31.56
C LEU A 408 -6.65 19.03 32.17
N ASN A 409 -6.18 17.85 31.76
CA ASN A 409 -6.50 16.61 32.47
C ASN A 409 -5.87 16.60 33.88
N LYS A 410 -6.18 15.58 34.69
CA LYS A 410 -5.68 15.48 36.08
C LYS A 410 -4.14 15.60 36.13
N THR A 411 -3.45 14.86 35.26
CA THR A 411 -1.98 14.84 35.20
C THR A 411 -1.38 16.19 34.77
N GLY A 412 -1.98 16.88 33.79
CA GLY A 412 -1.57 18.24 33.39
C GLY A 412 -1.72 19.27 34.53
N ARG A 413 -2.78 19.16 35.34
CA ARG A 413 -2.98 20.01 36.52
C ARG A 413 -1.96 19.76 37.63
N ASP A 414 -1.66 18.48 37.90
CA ASP A 414 -0.69 18.07 38.90
C ASP A 414 0.72 18.55 38.55
N LEU A 415 1.13 18.44 37.30
CA LEU A 415 2.39 18.97 36.82
C LEU A 415 2.48 20.48 36.86
N LYS A 416 1.39 21.19 36.57
CA LYS A 416 1.35 22.65 36.68
C LYS A 416 1.52 23.11 38.13
N LYS A 417 0.95 22.39 39.08
CA LYS A 417 1.15 22.62 40.52
C LYS A 417 2.58 22.34 40.96
N LEU A 418 3.16 21.20 40.48
CA LEU A 418 4.55 20.83 40.78
C LEU A 418 5.53 21.89 40.27
N ASN A 419 5.35 22.36 39.02
CA ASN A 419 6.22 23.35 38.38
C ASN A 419 6.09 24.72 39.10
N LYS A 420 4.88 25.09 39.56
CA LYS A 420 4.67 26.28 40.39
C LYS A 420 5.39 26.17 41.72
N ASN A 421 5.28 25.03 42.41
CA ASN A 421 5.98 24.78 43.67
C ASN A 421 7.51 24.80 43.53
N ILE A 422 8.06 24.31 42.41
CA ILE A 422 9.50 24.37 42.13
C ILE A 422 9.93 25.82 41.86
N LEU A 423 9.14 26.59 41.09
CA LEU A 423 9.45 28.00 40.82
C LEU A 423 9.37 28.86 42.11
N ASP A 424 8.34 28.64 42.94
CA ASP A 424 8.17 29.34 44.18
C ASP A 424 9.34 29.05 45.16
N LYS A 425 9.81 27.80 45.20
CA LYS A 425 11.03 27.43 45.98
C LYS A 425 12.32 28.04 45.41
N LEU A 426 12.45 28.15 44.07
CA LEU A 426 13.66 28.74 43.46
C LEU A 426 13.68 30.28 43.54
N THR A 427 12.50 30.91 43.60
CA THR A 427 12.38 32.36 43.63
C THR A 427 12.20 32.92 45.07
N GLY A 428 12.23 32.06 46.10
CA GLY A 428 12.12 32.47 47.49
C GLY A 428 10.77 33.09 47.86
N LYS A 429 9.73 32.81 47.08
CA LYS A 429 8.33 33.17 47.41
C LYS A 429 7.70 32.04 48.22
N ASN A 430 7.94 32.05 49.53
CA ASN A 430 7.10 31.36 50.48
C ASN A 430 6.18 32.39 51.14
#